data_faed6c8fb810ebb8ce08487a65d1e5b2
#
_entry.id   faed6c8fb810ebb8ce08487a65d1e5b2
#
_cell.length_a   1.000
_cell.length_b   1.000
_cell.length_c   1.000
_cell.angle_alpha   90.00
_cell.angle_beta   90.00
_cell.angle_gamma   90.00
#
_symmetry.space_group_name_H-M   'P 1'
#
loop_
_entity.id
_entity.type
_entity.pdbx_description
1 polymer ?
#
loop_
_entity_poly.entity_id
_entity_poly.type
_entity_poly.pdbx_seq_one_letter_code
_entity_poly.pdbx_strand_id
1 'polypeptide(L)'
;THLLPAGLFQLVKNAVVSDNRIEKRPGTDDIAASLGAFDILGGSAFEPSGGTKYQIVNLNGSANARLYSWAGSGAFSAIGSANLTKDTQMNFVQASNKLFGFNGLEVVDVDSALTVTRNRSDIPTAKFGMWFHNYFFTANTAANPSRLEWSALGDPTTFSGTDYFDVNPNDGDEITGLAIFNDELIVFKKNTIWSISGWSGSTFDATTAAGQNVNSKLSGYGCVSHQSIINTGQDLYYLSFLGKIPCFRSFQQTTFAETLEGGIVSQDIEGTLGDNGINRS
;
A
#
# COMPACT_ATOMS: atom_id res chain seq x y z
N THR A 1 32.21 -4.54 31.51
CA THR A 1 31.79 -3.88 30.27
C THR A 1 32.13 -4.83 29.13
N HIS A 2 31.17 -5.58 28.60
CA HIS A 2 31.38 -6.36 27.39
C HIS A 2 31.37 -5.40 26.22
N LEU A 3 32.52 -5.22 25.58
CA LEU A 3 32.63 -4.58 24.29
C LEU A 3 32.03 -5.53 23.24
N LEU A 4 30.87 -5.20 22.69
CA LEU A 4 30.36 -5.88 21.53
C LEU A 4 31.25 -5.56 20.33
N PRO A 5 31.49 -6.52 19.44
CA PRO A 5 32.17 -6.25 18.17
C PRO A 5 31.47 -5.11 17.42
N ALA A 6 32.26 -4.28 16.76
CA ALA A 6 31.71 -3.17 15.97
C ALA A 6 30.66 -3.69 14.98
N GLY A 7 29.44 -3.16 15.08
CA GLY A 7 28.33 -3.50 14.19
C GLY A 7 27.31 -4.52 14.70
N LEU A 8 27.49 -5.10 15.90
CA LEU A 8 26.55 -6.07 16.45
C LEU A 8 25.89 -5.58 17.74
N PHE A 9 24.57 -5.42 17.74
CA PHE A 9 23.76 -5.23 18.93
C PHE A 9 22.80 -6.41 19.09
N GLN A 10 22.79 -7.01 20.27
CA GLN A 10 21.87 -8.13 20.54
C GLN A 10 20.40 -7.71 20.59
N LEU A 11 20.11 -6.54 21.11
CA LEU A 11 18.77 -5.98 21.15
C LEU A 11 18.84 -4.48 21.47
N VAL A 12 18.23 -3.65 20.65
CA VAL A 12 18.04 -2.23 20.89
C VAL A 12 16.55 -1.92 20.95
N LYS A 13 16.05 -1.47 22.12
CA LYS A 13 14.66 -1.04 22.30
C LYS A 13 14.63 0.46 22.64
N ASN A 14 13.70 1.19 22.02
CA ASN A 14 13.48 2.62 22.27
C ASN A 14 14.75 3.47 22.14
N ALA A 15 15.60 3.13 21.18
CA ALA A 15 16.81 3.89 20.88
C ALA A 15 16.97 4.10 19.37
N VAL A 16 17.66 5.16 19.02
CA VAL A 16 18.07 5.48 17.66
C VAL A 16 19.57 5.26 17.57
N VAL A 17 20.01 4.59 16.52
CA VAL A 17 21.42 4.42 16.21
C VAL A 17 21.79 5.43 15.12
N SER A 18 22.61 6.41 15.46
CA SER A 18 23.14 7.39 14.50
C SER A 18 24.61 7.66 14.81
N ASP A 19 25.42 7.86 13.79
CA ASP A 19 26.83 8.28 13.89
C ASP A 19 27.65 7.48 14.93
N ASN A 20 27.54 6.15 14.92
CA ASN A 20 28.18 5.25 15.89
C ASN A 20 27.74 5.46 17.35
N ARG A 21 26.61 6.10 17.60
CA ARG A 21 26.02 6.29 18.93
C ARG A 21 24.67 5.61 19.02
N ILE A 22 24.37 5.11 20.22
CA ILE A 22 23.03 4.71 20.60
C ILE A 22 22.48 5.82 21.49
N GLU A 23 21.45 6.48 21.01
CA GLU A 23 20.75 7.51 21.76
C GLU A 23 19.36 7.02 22.14
N LYS A 24 18.88 7.42 23.32
CA LYS A 24 17.49 7.19 23.69
C LYS A 24 16.61 7.85 22.64
N ARG A 25 15.63 7.11 22.12
CA ARG A 25 14.63 7.69 21.24
C ARG A 25 14.01 8.92 21.92
N PRO A 26 13.97 10.08 21.27
CA PRO A 26 13.28 11.24 21.81
C PRO A 26 11.81 10.87 22.07
N GLY A 27 11.21 11.49 23.07
CA GLY A 27 9.78 11.38 23.30
C GLY A 27 9.00 11.80 22.06
N THR A 28 7.79 11.30 21.94
CA THR A 28 6.84 11.79 20.91
C THR A 28 5.93 12.81 21.58
N ASP A 29 5.83 13.99 20.98
CA ASP A 29 4.82 14.97 21.38
C ASP A 29 3.54 14.70 20.60
N ASP A 30 2.39 14.92 21.25
CA ASP A 30 1.10 14.86 20.57
C ASP A 30 0.98 16.07 19.66
N ILE A 31 0.78 15.82 18.36
CA ILE A 31 0.59 16.88 17.37
C ILE A 31 -0.86 17.43 17.37
N ALA A 32 -1.79 16.70 17.95
CA ALA A 32 -3.20 17.07 18.07
C ALA A 32 -3.82 16.40 19.30
N ALA A 33 -4.96 16.89 19.74
CA ALA A 33 -5.72 16.27 20.83
C ALA A 33 -6.13 14.84 20.47
N SER A 34 -6.08 13.96 21.47
CA SER A 34 -6.50 12.56 21.32
C SER A 34 -7.96 12.45 20.88
N LEU A 35 -8.22 11.61 19.90
CA LEU A 35 -9.58 11.25 19.46
C LEU A 35 -10.20 10.10 20.26
N GLY A 36 -9.48 9.60 21.28
CA GLY A 36 -9.89 8.45 22.09
C GLY A 36 -9.11 7.18 21.75
N ALA A 37 -9.48 6.08 22.38
CA ALA A 37 -8.84 4.76 22.18
C ALA A 37 -9.52 4.03 21.00
N PHE A 38 -9.22 4.46 19.79
CA PHE A 38 -9.75 3.85 18.57
C PHE A 38 -8.60 3.27 17.74
N ASP A 39 -8.88 2.16 17.05
CA ASP A 39 -7.94 1.59 16.10
C ASP A 39 -7.89 2.44 14.84
N ILE A 40 -6.70 2.67 14.30
CA ILE A 40 -6.52 3.34 13.02
C ILE A 40 -6.61 2.28 11.92
N LEU A 41 -7.61 2.41 11.07
CA LEU A 41 -7.84 1.50 9.93
C LEU A 41 -7.12 1.93 8.64
N GLY A 42 -6.52 3.10 8.65
CA GLY A 42 -5.75 3.63 7.52
C GLY A 42 -5.60 5.14 7.61
N GLY A 43 -4.68 5.67 6.83
CA GLY A 43 -4.48 7.11 6.75
C GLY A 43 -3.60 7.50 5.58
N SER A 44 -3.73 8.74 5.15
CA SER A 44 -2.94 9.32 4.06
C SER A 44 -2.85 10.84 4.17
N ALA A 45 -1.80 11.39 3.60
CA ALA A 45 -1.78 12.80 3.27
C ALA A 45 -2.72 13.07 2.08
N PHE A 46 -3.42 14.19 2.11
CA PHE A 46 -4.25 14.68 1.02
C PHE A 46 -3.87 16.12 0.70
N GLU A 47 -3.43 16.33 -0.54
CA GLU A 47 -2.99 17.64 -1.04
C GLU A 47 -3.87 18.04 -2.24
N PRO A 48 -5.04 18.62 -2.02
CA PRO A 48 -5.85 19.14 -3.12
C PRO A 48 -5.17 20.31 -3.80
N SER A 49 -5.38 20.45 -5.09
CA SER A 49 -4.79 21.53 -5.91
C SER A 49 -5.14 22.90 -5.36
N GLY A 50 -4.12 23.71 -5.06
CA GLY A 50 -4.25 25.07 -4.55
C GLY A 50 -4.85 25.18 -3.13
N GLY A 51 -4.95 24.06 -2.40
CA GLY A 51 -5.60 23.99 -1.11
C GLY A 51 -4.66 23.71 0.07
N THR A 52 -5.29 23.61 1.24
CA THR A 52 -4.63 23.18 2.48
C THR A 52 -4.26 21.70 2.38
N LYS A 53 -3.09 21.34 2.89
CA LYS A 53 -2.67 19.95 3.05
C LYS A 53 -3.34 19.36 4.28
N TYR A 54 -3.87 18.17 4.13
CA TYR A 54 -4.56 17.47 5.21
C TYR A 54 -3.88 16.13 5.51
N GLN A 55 -3.94 15.72 6.77
CA GLN A 55 -3.80 14.32 7.15
C GLN A 55 -5.21 13.74 7.30
N ILE A 56 -5.52 12.71 6.52
CA ILE A 56 -6.80 12.01 6.60
C ILE A 56 -6.56 10.69 7.29
N VAL A 57 -7.37 10.37 8.30
CA VAL A 57 -7.30 9.09 9.01
C VAL A 57 -8.69 8.46 9.07
N ASN A 58 -8.73 7.14 8.90
CA ASN A 58 -9.93 6.33 9.13
C ASN A 58 -9.83 5.67 10.50
N LEU A 59 -10.74 6.00 11.40
CA LEU A 59 -10.78 5.47 12.75
C LEU A 59 -11.93 4.50 12.93
N ASN A 60 -11.67 3.42 13.64
CA ASN A 60 -12.63 2.40 13.99
C ASN A 60 -13.45 2.86 15.19
N GLY A 61 -14.69 3.26 14.98
CA GLY A 61 -15.59 3.60 16.08
C GLY A 61 -16.32 2.37 16.64
N SER A 62 -17.14 2.59 17.66
CA SER A 62 -17.90 1.49 18.30
C SER A 62 -18.92 0.84 17.36
N ALA A 63 -19.61 1.61 16.53
CA ALA A 63 -20.61 1.13 15.59
C ALA A 63 -20.10 1.10 14.14
N ASN A 64 -19.35 2.12 13.72
CA ASN A 64 -18.89 2.33 12.36
C ASN A 64 -17.51 2.99 12.38
N ALA A 65 -16.74 2.78 11.31
CA ALA A 65 -15.54 3.58 11.08
C ALA A 65 -15.90 4.96 10.50
N ARG A 66 -15.01 5.94 10.67
CA ARG A 66 -15.22 7.31 10.21
C ARG A 66 -13.92 7.99 9.83
N LEU A 67 -13.99 8.87 8.85
CA LEU A 67 -12.86 9.70 8.44
C LEU A 67 -12.75 10.96 9.31
N TYR A 68 -11.51 11.33 9.58
CA TYR A 68 -11.13 12.57 10.25
C TYR A 68 -10.03 13.25 9.44
N SER A 69 -10.02 14.58 9.47
CA SER A 69 -9.00 15.41 8.84
C SER A 69 -8.26 16.27 9.86
N TRP A 70 -7.00 16.56 9.57
CA TRP A 70 -6.18 17.49 10.32
C TRP A 70 -5.37 18.35 9.34
N ALA A 71 -5.43 19.68 9.53
CA ALA A 71 -4.84 20.67 8.63
C ALA A 71 -3.47 21.20 9.10
N GLY A 72 -2.75 20.45 9.93
CA GLY A 72 -1.43 20.84 10.44
C GLY A 72 -1.48 21.63 11.76
N SER A 73 -2.65 21.99 12.26
CA SER A 73 -2.84 22.64 13.55
C SER A 73 -4.22 22.36 14.14
N GLY A 74 -4.37 22.50 15.45
CA GLY A 74 -5.63 22.21 16.15
C GLY A 74 -5.91 20.71 16.28
N ALA A 75 -7.19 20.37 16.49
CA ALA A 75 -7.64 18.99 16.66
C ALA A 75 -8.03 18.35 15.31
N PHE A 76 -7.99 17.02 15.26
CA PHE A 76 -8.66 16.28 14.20
C PHE A 76 -10.16 16.55 14.21
N SER A 77 -10.73 16.78 13.04
CA SER A 77 -12.15 17.02 12.86
C SER A 77 -12.77 15.91 12.02
N ALA A 78 -13.91 15.39 12.44
CA ALA A 78 -14.66 14.42 11.66
C ALA A 78 -15.12 15.03 10.34
N ILE A 79 -14.93 14.32 9.24
CA ILE A 79 -15.37 14.76 7.91
C ILE A 79 -16.47 13.85 7.38
N GLY A 80 -17.38 14.46 6.64
CA GLY A 80 -18.56 13.77 6.13
C GLY A 80 -19.46 13.22 7.24
N SER A 81 -20.61 12.73 6.82
CA SER A 81 -21.56 11.98 7.68
C SER A 81 -21.53 10.47 7.39
N ALA A 82 -20.66 10.03 6.49
CA ALA A 82 -20.62 8.66 6.04
C ALA A 82 -20.08 7.75 7.14
N ASN A 83 -20.86 6.73 7.46
CA ASN A 83 -20.45 5.65 8.35
C ASN A 83 -19.79 4.57 7.52
N LEU A 84 -18.50 4.38 7.68
CA LEU A 84 -17.71 3.41 6.92
C LEU A 84 -17.76 2.04 7.59
N THR A 85 -17.40 1.02 6.82
CA THR A 85 -17.29 -0.34 7.33
C THR A 85 -16.18 -0.41 8.38
N LYS A 86 -16.54 -0.87 9.57
CA LYS A 86 -15.61 -1.04 10.69
C LYS A 86 -14.73 -2.29 10.53
N ASP A 87 -13.69 -2.38 11.33
CA ASP A 87 -12.79 -3.55 11.46
C ASP A 87 -12.11 -3.94 10.13
N THR A 88 -12.04 -3.01 9.16
CA THR A 88 -11.47 -3.28 7.85
C THR A 88 -10.48 -2.19 7.49
N GLN A 89 -9.26 -2.59 7.17
CA GLN A 89 -8.22 -1.66 6.73
C GLN A 89 -8.60 -0.98 5.42
N MET A 90 -8.30 0.30 5.32
CA MET A 90 -8.56 1.12 4.16
C MET A 90 -7.24 1.63 3.57
N ASN A 91 -7.03 1.37 2.29
CA ASN A 91 -5.91 1.86 1.51
C ASN A 91 -6.30 3.14 0.79
N PHE A 92 -5.48 4.16 0.86
CA PHE A 92 -5.77 5.46 0.28
C PHE A 92 -4.86 5.77 -0.90
N VAL A 93 -5.44 6.38 -1.92
CA VAL A 93 -4.72 6.87 -3.10
C VAL A 93 -5.28 8.23 -3.50
N GLN A 94 -4.40 9.20 -3.70
CA GLN A 94 -4.78 10.45 -4.31
C GLN A 94 -4.73 10.32 -5.84
N ALA A 95 -5.85 10.64 -6.48
CA ALA A 95 -5.97 10.67 -7.93
C ALA A 95 -6.68 11.96 -8.35
N SER A 96 -6.13 12.66 -9.32
CA SER A 96 -6.63 13.97 -9.70
C SER A 96 -6.68 14.89 -8.47
N ASN A 97 -7.83 15.46 -8.14
CA ASN A 97 -8.01 16.36 -6.99
C ASN A 97 -8.86 15.73 -5.87
N LYS A 98 -8.84 14.40 -5.77
CA LYS A 98 -9.60 13.62 -4.79
C LYS A 98 -8.72 12.58 -4.12
N LEU A 99 -9.06 12.25 -2.88
CA LEU A 99 -8.48 11.11 -2.16
C LEU A 99 -9.50 9.96 -2.18
N PHE A 100 -9.10 8.81 -2.71
CA PHE A 100 -9.92 7.62 -2.77
C PHE A 100 -9.47 6.61 -1.71
N GLY A 101 -10.43 5.98 -1.05
CA GLY A 101 -10.21 4.92 -0.07
C GLY A 101 -10.82 3.61 -0.53
N PHE A 102 -10.06 2.52 -0.40
CA PHE A 102 -10.41 1.16 -0.81
C PHE A 102 -10.25 0.19 0.35
N ASN A 103 -11.22 -0.68 0.56
CA ASN A 103 -11.14 -1.74 1.56
C ASN A 103 -11.67 -3.11 1.08
N GLY A 104 -12.05 -3.21 -0.21
CA GLY A 104 -12.63 -4.41 -0.79
C GLY A 104 -14.12 -4.62 -0.53
N LEU A 105 -14.74 -3.77 0.31
CA LEU A 105 -16.16 -3.81 0.65
C LEU A 105 -16.89 -2.56 0.18
N GLU A 106 -16.19 -1.44 0.12
CA GLU A 106 -16.69 -0.15 -0.33
C GLU A 106 -15.56 0.69 -0.92
N VAL A 107 -15.94 1.65 -1.75
CA VAL A 107 -15.04 2.72 -2.23
C VAL A 107 -15.59 4.04 -1.74
N VAL A 108 -14.72 4.87 -1.20
CA VAL A 108 -15.05 6.23 -0.78
C VAL A 108 -14.16 7.23 -1.50
N ASP A 109 -14.65 8.44 -1.74
CA ASP A 109 -13.80 9.56 -2.12
C ASP A 109 -14.03 10.76 -1.22
N VAL A 110 -12.96 11.53 -1.06
CA VAL A 110 -12.91 12.81 -0.36
C VAL A 110 -12.49 13.86 -1.36
N ASP A 111 -13.31 14.87 -1.58
CA ASP A 111 -13.00 15.98 -2.47
C ASP A 111 -12.21 17.10 -1.76
N SER A 112 -11.84 18.14 -2.52
CA SER A 112 -11.10 19.29 -1.99
C SER A 112 -11.85 20.10 -0.93
N ALA A 113 -13.16 19.98 -0.85
CA ALA A 113 -14.01 20.58 0.18
C ALA A 113 -14.20 19.67 1.40
N LEU A 114 -13.49 18.53 1.45
CA LEU A 114 -13.62 17.47 2.47
C LEU A 114 -15.02 16.83 2.50
N THR A 115 -15.74 16.87 1.38
CA THR A 115 -16.98 16.12 1.22
C THR A 115 -16.65 14.66 1.00
N VAL A 116 -17.26 13.77 1.78
CA VAL A 116 -17.05 12.33 1.68
C VAL A 116 -18.23 11.70 0.93
N THR A 117 -17.93 11.05 -0.19
CA THR A 117 -18.88 10.24 -0.94
C THR A 117 -18.56 8.76 -0.73
N ARG A 118 -19.56 7.98 -0.35
CA ARG A 118 -19.43 6.55 -0.05
C ARG A 118 -20.13 5.70 -1.09
N ASN A 119 -19.73 4.44 -1.18
CA ASN A 119 -20.36 3.43 -2.06
C ASN A 119 -20.39 3.89 -3.53
N ARG A 120 -19.24 4.32 -4.02
CA ARG A 120 -19.06 4.68 -5.41
C ARG A 120 -19.35 3.47 -6.28
N SER A 121 -20.46 3.52 -7.04
CA SER A 121 -20.86 2.45 -7.95
C SER A 121 -20.21 2.56 -9.34
N ASP A 122 -19.62 3.70 -9.61
CA ASP A 122 -18.87 4.02 -10.85
C ASP A 122 -17.40 3.56 -10.80
N ILE A 123 -16.92 3.11 -9.63
CA ILE A 123 -15.56 2.61 -9.42
C ILE A 123 -15.67 1.15 -8.93
N PRO A 124 -14.87 0.21 -9.48
CA PRO A 124 -14.85 -1.17 -8.99
C PRO A 124 -14.55 -1.25 -7.49
N THR A 125 -15.34 -2.04 -6.76
CA THR A 125 -15.14 -2.25 -5.31
C THR A 125 -13.95 -3.16 -5.08
N ALA A 126 -12.75 -2.58 -5.12
CA ALA A 126 -11.47 -3.25 -5.04
C ALA A 126 -10.81 -3.09 -3.66
N LYS A 127 -9.78 -3.89 -3.40
CA LYS A 127 -8.95 -3.73 -2.19
C LYS A 127 -7.87 -2.66 -2.36
N PHE A 128 -7.40 -2.45 -3.59
CA PHE A 128 -6.27 -1.57 -3.89
C PHE A 128 -6.59 -0.63 -5.04
N GLY A 129 -6.07 0.57 -4.97
CA GLY A 129 -6.06 1.54 -6.05
C GLY A 129 -4.65 2.10 -6.29
N MET A 130 -4.38 2.61 -7.49
CA MET A 130 -3.13 3.28 -7.84
C MET A 130 -3.39 4.29 -8.96
N TRP A 131 -2.90 5.51 -8.81
CA TRP A 131 -2.91 6.51 -9.87
C TRP A 131 -1.58 6.52 -10.60
N PHE A 132 -1.59 6.21 -11.89
CA PHE A 132 -0.38 6.13 -12.68
C PHE A 132 -0.64 6.49 -14.14
N HIS A 133 0.21 7.30 -14.75
CA HIS A 133 0.06 7.79 -16.14
C HIS A 133 -1.33 8.35 -16.48
N ASN A 134 -1.94 9.07 -15.54
CA ASN A 134 -3.30 9.60 -15.66
C ASN A 134 -4.41 8.54 -15.83
N TYR A 135 -4.15 7.29 -15.46
CA TYR A 135 -5.14 6.24 -15.30
C TYR A 135 -5.28 5.87 -13.82
N PHE A 136 -6.50 5.55 -13.43
CA PHE A 136 -6.76 5.03 -12.11
C PHE A 136 -6.91 3.51 -12.18
N PHE A 137 -5.93 2.82 -11.65
CA PHE A 137 -5.95 1.37 -11.57
C PHE A 137 -6.61 0.92 -10.28
N THR A 138 -7.45 -0.11 -10.38
CA THR A 138 -8.04 -0.81 -9.23
C THR A 138 -7.74 -2.29 -9.33
N ALA A 139 -7.52 -2.96 -8.19
CA ALA A 139 -7.15 -4.36 -8.18
C ALA A 139 -7.78 -5.13 -7.01
N ASN A 140 -8.00 -6.41 -7.23
CA ASN A 140 -8.55 -7.35 -6.26
C ASN A 140 -9.98 -6.98 -5.83
N THR A 141 -10.93 -7.16 -6.73
CA THR A 141 -12.36 -7.19 -6.37
C THR A 141 -12.73 -8.56 -5.81
N ALA A 142 -13.80 -8.65 -5.03
CA ALA A 142 -14.27 -9.91 -4.46
C ALA A 142 -14.59 -10.97 -5.53
N ALA A 143 -15.08 -10.55 -6.70
CA ALA A 143 -15.40 -11.45 -7.81
C ALA A 143 -14.15 -11.86 -8.60
N ASN A 144 -13.14 -10.99 -8.70
CA ASN A 144 -11.97 -11.17 -9.56
C ASN A 144 -10.69 -10.78 -8.81
N PRO A 145 -10.16 -11.65 -7.93
CA PRO A 145 -9.03 -11.32 -7.06
C PRO A 145 -7.68 -11.16 -7.79
N SER A 146 -7.58 -11.64 -9.04
CA SER A 146 -6.39 -11.49 -9.88
C SER A 146 -6.56 -10.42 -10.97
N ARG A 147 -7.66 -9.64 -10.92
CA ARG A 147 -7.96 -8.64 -11.95
C ARG A 147 -7.41 -7.27 -11.59
N LEU A 148 -6.85 -6.62 -12.58
CA LEU A 148 -6.55 -5.20 -12.62
C LEU A 148 -7.51 -4.53 -13.61
N GLU A 149 -8.19 -3.49 -13.18
CA GLU A 149 -9.10 -2.67 -14.00
C GLU A 149 -8.56 -1.24 -14.03
N TRP A 150 -8.82 -0.49 -15.10
CA TRP A 150 -8.38 0.90 -15.19
C TRP A 150 -9.48 1.82 -15.71
N SER A 151 -9.37 3.08 -15.32
CA SER A 151 -10.31 4.14 -15.70
C SER A 151 -10.01 4.70 -17.08
N ALA A 152 -10.90 5.57 -17.56
CA ALA A 152 -10.60 6.46 -18.66
C ALA A 152 -9.42 7.38 -18.33
N LEU A 153 -8.69 7.82 -19.37
CA LEU A 153 -7.55 8.72 -19.22
C LEU A 153 -7.98 10.05 -18.56
N GLY A 154 -7.32 10.41 -17.48
CA GLY A 154 -7.54 11.66 -16.75
C GLY A 154 -8.79 11.69 -15.87
N ASP A 155 -9.64 10.67 -15.92
CA ASP A 155 -10.87 10.58 -15.11
C ASP A 155 -10.84 9.34 -14.20
N PRO A 156 -10.58 9.51 -12.89
CA PRO A 156 -10.51 8.38 -11.96
C PRO A 156 -11.89 7.76 -11.64
N THR A 157 -12.98 8.28 -12.19
CA THR A 157 -14.34 7.85 -11.86
C THR A 157 -15.05 7.16 -13.03
N THR A 158 -14.49 7.17 -14.22
CA THR A 158 -15.08 6.51 -15.40
C THR A 158 -14.36 5.21 -15.70
N PHE A 159 -14.98 4.08 -15.37
CA PHE A 159 -14.51 2.73 -15.68
C PHE A 159 -15.38 2.10 -16.76
N SER A 160 -14.75 1.47 -17.76
CA SER A 160 -15.43 0.62 -18.72
C SER A 160 -15.36 -0.83 -18.23
N GLY A 161 -16.46 -1.57 -18.35
CA GLY A 161 -16.45 -3.00 -17.99
C GLY A 161 -15.56 -3.88 -18.87
N THR A 162 -14.94 -3.30 -19.90
CA THR A 162 -14.01 -3.98 -20.83
C THR A 162 -12.56 -3.62 -20.59
N ASP A 163 -12.27 -2.58 -19.78
CA ASP A 163 -10.93 -2.07 -19.54
C ASP A 163 -10.30 -2.78 -18.34
N TYR A 164 -9.93 -4.03 -18.56
CA TYR A 164 -9.28 -4.86 -17.55
C TYR A 164 -8.37 -5.92 -18.18
N PHE A 165 -7.49 -6.49 -17.36
CA PHE A 165 -6.89 -7.78 -17.63
C PHE A 165 -6.69 -8.58 -16.34
N ASP A 166 -6.64 -9.88 -16.48
CA ASP A 166 -6.43 -10.80 -15.37
C ASP A 166 -4.95 -11.18 -15.31
N VAL A 167 -4.29 -10.85 -14.18
CA VAL A 167 -2.87 -11.12 -13.96
C VAL A 167 -2.71 -12.55 -13.51
N ASN A 168 -2.29 -13.44 -14.45
CA ASN A 168 -2.14 -14.87 -14.24
C ASN A 168 -3.35 -15.48 -13.51
N PRO A 169 -4.54 -15.49 -14.14
CA PRO A 169 -5.75 -15.98 -13.51
C PRO A 169 -5.66 -17.50 -13.27
N ASN A 170 -6.42 -17.99 -12.30
CA ASN A 170 -6.54 -19.42 -11.93
C ASN A 170 -5.26 -20.05 -11.35
N ASP A 171 -4.30 -19.26 -10.90
CA ASP A 171 -3.10 -19.74 -10.19
C ASP A 171 -3.35 -19.95 -8.68
N GLY A 172 -4.57 -19.66 -8.22
CA GLY A 172 -4.94 -19.75 -6.80
C GLY A 172 -4.36 -18.62 -5.94
N ASP A 173 -3.82 -17.57 -6.57
CA ASP A 173 -3.16 -16.45 -5.91
C ASP A 173 -3.90 -15.14 -6.20
N GLU A 174 -4.05 -14.29 -5.19
CA GLU A 174 -4.71 -12.98 -5.32
C GLU A 174 -3.68 -11.85 -5.40
N ILE A 175 -4.09 -10.70 -5.97
CA ILE A 175 -3.29 -9.48 -5.92
C ILE A 175 -3.30 -8.99 -4.47
N THR A 176 -2.12 -8.77 -3.92
CA THR A 176 -1.88 -8.33 -2.55
C THR A 176 -1.37 -6.91 -2.44
N GLY A 177 -1.02 -6.28 -3.55
CA GLY A 177 -0.58 -4.90 -3.56
C GLY A 177 -0.19 -4.38 -4.93
N LEU A 178 -0.10 -3.06 -5.01
CA LEU A 178 0.34 -2.31 -6.18
C LEU A 178 1.45 -1.34 -5.79
N ALA A 179 2.42 -1.12 -6.67
CA ALA A 179 3.42 -0.06 -6.53
C ALA A 179 3.84 0.46 -7.91
N ILE A 180 4.47 1.61 -7.93
CA ILE A 180 5.10 2.18 -9.14
C ILE A 180 6.60 2.09 -8.96
N PHE A 181 7.30 1.55 -9.94
CA PHE A 181 8.75 1.49 -9.92
C PHE A 181 9.32 1.49 -11.33
N ASN A 182 10.31 2.36 -11.59
CA ASN A 182 10.98 2.49 -12.90
C ASN A 182 10.01 2.64 -14.08
N ASP A 183 8.97 3.47 -13.91
CA ASP A 183 7.94 3.72 -14.92
C ASP A 183 7.11 2.48 -15.31
N GLU A 184 7.09 1.48 -14.42
CA GLU A 184 6.23 0.29 -14.52
C GLU A 184 5.26 0.25 -13.34
N LEU A 185 4.05 -0.26 -13.57
CA LEU A 185 3.14 -0.63 -12.50
C LEU A 185 3.47 -2.04 -12.04
N ILE A 186 3.94 -2.16 -10.81
CA ILE A 186 4.29 -3.45 -10.20
C ILE A 186 3.06 -4.00 -9.49
N VAL A 187 2.67 -5.20 -9.85
CA VAL A 187 1.55 -5.94 -9.26
C VAL A 187 2.09 -7.07 -8.42
N PHE A 188 1.88 -6.97 -7.13
CA PHE A 188 2.24 -8.01 -6.18
C PHE A 188 1.07 -8.98 -6.00
N LYS A 189 1.37 -10.27 -6.09
CA LYS A 189 0.52 -11.35 -5.60
C LYS A 189 1.18 -11.99 -4.38
N LYS A 190 0.53 -12.91 -3.72
CA LYS A 190 1.08 -13.55 -2.54
C LYS A 190 2.37 -14.33 -2.82
N ASN A 191 2.47 -14.96 -4.00
CA ASN A 191 3.60 -15.80 -4.38
C ASN A 191 4.35 -15.33 -5.62
N THR A 192 3.83 -14.34 -6.34
CA THR A 192 4.44 -13.87 -7.60
C THR A 192 4.42 -12.35 -7.68
N ILE A 193 5.30 -11.80 -8.52
CA ILE A 193 5.34 -10.37 -8.82
C ILE A 193 5.34 -10.20 -10.33
N TRP A 194 4.53 -9.27 -10.78
CA TRP A 194 4.34 -8.93 -12.19
C TRP A 194 4.59 -7.45 -12.41
N SER A 195 5.02 -7.09 -13.60
CA SER A 195 5.04 -5.69 -14.01
C SER A 195 4.17 -5.47 -15.23
N ILE A 196 3.64 -4.28 -15.30
CA ILE A 196 2.79 -3.82 -16.37
C ILE A 196 3.44 -2.60 -16.98
N SER A 197 3.72 -2.70 -18.26
CA SER A 197 4.27 -1.64 -19.10
C SER A 197 3.36 -1.48 -20.33
N GLY A 198 3.76 -0.68 -21.30
CA GLY A 198 2.96 -0.50 -22.53
C GLY A 198 2.38 0.90 -22.65
N TRP A 199 3.02 1.82 -21.96
CA TRP A 199 2.71 3.25 -22.06
C TRP A 199 3.26 3.78 -23.39
N SER A 200 2.39 4.36 -24.22
CA SER A 200 2.77 5.09 -25.41
C SER A 200 2.24 6.51 -25.27
N GLY A 201 3.07 7.41 -24.79
CA GLY A 201 2.63 8.76 -24.49
C GLY A 201 1.57 8.80 -23.39
N SER A 202 0.36 9.27 -23.73
CA SER A 202 -0.79 9.29 -22.81
C SER A 202 -1.72 8.10 -22.97
N THR A 203 -1.35 7.09 -23.78
CA THR A 203 -2.24 5.95 -24.09
C THR A 203 -1.67 4.69 -23.45
N PHE A 204 -2.50 3.97 -22.73
CA PHE A 204 -2.22 2.63 -22.26
C PHE A 204 -2.93 1.63 -23.15
N ASP A 205 -2.18 0.78 -23.80
CA ASP A 205 -2.73 -0.30 -24.61
C ASP A 205 -2.40 -1.65 -23.97
N ALA A 206 -3.31 -2.11 -23.13
CA ALA A 206 -3.24 -3.45 -22.56
C ALA A 206 -3.56 -4.54 -23.60
N THR A 207 -4.15 -4.15 -24.73
CA THR A 207 -4.65 -5.09 -25.74
C THR A 207 -3.63 -5.40 -26.81
N THR A 208 -2.56 -4.61 -26.94
CA THR A 208 -1.50 -4.88 -27.90
C THR A 208 -0.84 -6.20 -27.59
N ALA A 209 -1.26 -7.16 -28.36
CA ALA A 209 -0.64 -8.45 -28.55
C ALA A 209 -0.41 -9.24 -27.25
N ALA A 210 -1.44 -9.95 -26.82
CA ALA A 210 -1.28 -11.18 -26.06
C ALA A 210 -0.12 -11.18 -25.06
N GLY A 211 -0.19 -10.36 -24.01
CA GLY A 211 0.72 -10.45 -22.87
C GLY A 211 2.06 -9.75 -23.02
N GLN A 212 2.30 -8.94 -24.03
CA GLN A 212 3.58 -8.23 -24.17
C GLN A 212 3.80 -7.13 -23.11
N ASN A 213 2.71 -6.63 -22.51
CA ASN A 213 2.77 -5.56 -21.52
C ASN A 213 2.62 -6.05 -20.08
N VAL A 214 2.38 -7.34 -19.88
CA VAL A 214 2.29 -7.98 -18.57
C VAL A 214 3.43 -8.98 -18.44
N ASN A 215 4.44 -8.64 -17.66
CA ASN A 215 5.64 -9.42 -17.54
C ASN A 215 5.76 -10.04 -16.16
N SER A 216 5.98 -11.36 -16.10
CA SER A 216 6.39 -12.00 -14.85
C SER A 216 7.78 -11.53 -14.46
N LYS A 217 7.92 -10.96 -13.29
CA LYS A 217 9.22 -10.55 -12.74
C LYS A 217 9.78 -11.61 -11.81
N LEU A 218 8.96 -12.14 -10.92
CA LEU A 218 9.39 -13.06 -9.88
C LEU A 218 8.33 -14.12 -9.62
N SER A 219 8.78 -15.35 -9.37
CA SER A 219 7.95 -16.47 -8.93
C SER A 219 8.50 -17.03 -7.61
N GLY A 220 7.64 -17.29 -6.65
CA GLY A 220 8.00 -17.77 -5.32
C GLY A 220 8.37 -16.68 -4.31
N TYR A 221 8.24 -15.38 -4.65
CA TYR A 221 8.71 -14.25 -3.84
C TYR A 221 7.69 -13.11 -3.75
N GLY A 222 6.43 -13.42 -3.64
CA GLY A 222 5.37 -12.42 -3.59
C GLY A 222 5.36 -11.59 -2.30
N CYS A 223 4.43 -10.65 -2.23
CA CYS A 223 4.21 -9.77 -1.09
C CYS A 223 2.95 -10.19 -0.32
N VAL A 224 3.00 -10.14 1.00
CA VAL A 224 1.86 -10.56 1.84
C VAL A 224 0.95 -9.41 2.25
N SER A 225 1.42 -8.17 2.15
CA SER A 225 0.65 -7.01 2.58
C SER A 225 1.02 -5.76 1.79
N HIS A 226 0.02 -5.11 1.19
CA HIS A 226 0.20 -3.82 0.50
C HIS A 226 0.89 -2.77 1.37
N GLN A 227 0.56 -2.71 2.64
CA GLN A 227 1.11 -1.72 3.58
C GLN A 227 2.57 -1.94 3.93
N SER A 228 3.13 -3.11 3.61
CA SER A 228 4.55 -3.39 3.76
C SER A 228 5.39 -2.92 2.58
N ILE A 229 4.77 -2.49 1.49
CA ILE A 229 5.46 -2.04 0.29
C ILE A 229 5.95 -0.62 0.50
N ILE A 230 7.26 -0.43 0.46
CA ILE A 230 7.92 0.87 0.63
C ILE A 230 8.73 1.16 -0.63
N ASN A 231 8.39 2.25 -1.31
CA ASN A 231 9.16 2.78 -2.43
C ASN A 231 10.14 3.83 -1.92
N THR A 232 11.43 3.57 -2.06
CA THR A 232 12.51 4.50 -1.69
C THR A 232 12.97 5.36 -2.87
N GLY A 233 12.37 5.20 -4.04
CA GLY A 233 12.81 5.82 -5.30
C GLY A 233 13.94 5.07 -5.98
N GLN A 234 14.75 4.34 -5.25
CA GLN A 234 15.85 3.51 -5.78
C GLN A 234 15.51 2.02 -5.78
N ASP A 235 14.62 1.59 -4.88
CA ASP A 235 14.20 0.20 -4.74
C ASP A 235 12.81 0.11 -4.10
N LEU A 236 12.18 -1.05 -4.22
CA LEU A 236 10.98 -1.42 -3.48
C LEU A 236 11.35 -2.43 -2.39
N TYR A 237 10.92 -2.16 -1.17
CA TYR A 237 11.01 -3.10 -0.05
C TYR A 237 9.62 -3.60 0.29
N TYR A 238 9.50 -4.89 0.57
CA TYR A 238 8.20 -5.52 0.87
C TYR A 238 8.35 -6.73 1.78
N LEU A 239 7.27 -7.04 2.50
CA LEU A 239 7.20 -8.23 3.36
C LEU A 239 6.83 -9.45 2.51
N SER A 240 7.63 -10.50 2.63
CA SER A 240 7.46 -11.79 1.95
C SER A 240 7.66 -12.93 2.95
N PHE A 241 7.59 -14.16 2.46
CA PHE A 241 7.94 -15.34 3.23
C PHE A 241 9.08 -16.13 2.57
N LEU A 242 9.99 -16.64 3.39
CA LEU A 242 10.91 -17.72 3.05
C LEU A 242 10.37 -19.00 3.70
N GLY A 243 9.65 -19.80 2.94
CA GLY A 243 8.87 -20.90 3.52
C GLY A 243 7.81 -20.38 4.49
N LYS A 244 8.00 -20.58 5.80
CA LYS A 244 7.11 -20.08 6.86
C LYS A 244 7.68 -18.88 7.63
N ILE A 245 8.87 -18.42 7.29
CA ILE A 245 9.56 -17.34 7.99
C ILE A 245 9.25 -16.02 7.28
N PRO A 246 8.66 -15.02 7.97
CA PRO A 246 8.47 -13.70 7.39
C PRO A 246 9.83 -13.01 7.19
N CYS A 247 10.01 -12.37 6.06
CA CYS A 247 11.23 -11.66 5.73
C CYS A 247 10.93 -10.39 4.93
N PHE A 248 11.71 -9.33 5.13
CA PHE A 248 11.71 -8.19 4.23
C PHE A 248 12.64 -8.44 3.06
N ARG A 249 12.18 -8.10 1.86
CA ARG A 249 12.93 -8.26 0.62
C ARG A 249 13.12 -6.92 -0.08
N SER A 250 14.26 -6.81 -0.75
CA SER A 250 14.55 -5.81 -1.77
C SER A 250 14.08 -6.37 -3.13
N PHE A 251 13.30 -5.58 -3.86
CA PHE A 251 12.79 -5.97 -5.17
C PHE A 251 13.92 -6.12 -6.19
N GLN A 252 14.84 -5.14 -6.26
CA GLN A 252 15.96 -5.20 -7.19
C GLN A 252 16.88 -6.37 -6.88
N GLN A 253 17.29 -6.53 -5.63
CA GLN A 253 18.18 -7.65 -5.25
C GLN A 253 17.51 -9.00 -5.50
N THR A 254 16.21 -9.13 -5.18
CA THR A 254 15.46 -10.36 -5.44
C THR A 254 15.34 -10.64 -6.93
N THR A 255 15.16 -9.61 -7.77
CA THR A 255 15.07 -9.76 -9.23
C THR A 255 16.38 -10.24 -9.85
N PHE A 256 17.52 -9.88 -9.28
CA PHE A 256 18.83 -10.30 -9.73
C PHE A 256 19.40 -11.51 -8.98
N ALA A 257 18.69 -11.99 -7.95
CA ALA A 257 19.16 -13.12 -7.15
C ALA A 257 18.92 -14.45 -7.86
N GLU A 258 19.92 -15.31 -7.81
CA GLU A 258 19.84 -16.70 -8.34
C GLU A 258 19.36 -17.70 -7.26
N THR A 259 19.26 -17.28 -5.99
CA THR A 259 18.92 -18.14 -4.85
C THR A 259 17.72 -17.63 -4.09
N LEU A 260 17.02 -18.53 -3.38
CA LEU A 260 15.87 -18.20 -2.52
C LEU A 260 16.19 -17.20 -1.40
N GLU A 261 17.43 -17.15 -0.96
CA GLU A 261 17.89 -16.26 0.11
C GLU A 261 18.31 -14.88 -0.43
N GLY A 262 18.49 -14.76 -1.74
CA GLY A 262 18.84 -13.49 -2.36
C GLY A 262 17.75 -12.44 -2.16
N GLY A 263 18.17 -11.20 -1.93
CA GLY A 263 17.27 -10.07 -1.74
C GLY A 263 16.63 -9.97 -0.36
N ILE A 264 16.91 -10.88 0.58
CA ILE A 264 16.44 -10.75 1.97
C ILE A 264 17.29 -9.69 2.68
N VAL A 265 16.63 -8.65 3.18
CA VAL A 265 17.27 -7.54 3.92
C VAL A 265 17.05 -7.61 5.42
N SER A 266 16.23 -8.56 5.88
CA SER A 266 15.88 -8.74 7.29
C SER A 266 16.55 -9.95 7.96
N GLN A 267 17.58 -10.51 7.35
CA GLN A 267 18.19 -11.76 7.80
C GLN A 267 18.61 -11.72 9.29
N ASP A 268 19.17 -10.60 9.72
CA ASP A 268 19.65 -10.43 11.09
C ASP A 268 18.52 -10.22 12.13
N ILE A 269 17.29 -9.96 11.69
CA ILE A 269 16.14 -9.70 12.57
C ILE A 269 14.99 -10.71 12.40
N GLU A 270 15.20 -11.78 11.64
CA GLU A 270 14.15 -12.77 11.37
C GLU A 270 13.58 -13.41 12.65
N GLY A 271 14.42 -13.71 13.63
CA GLY A 271 13.99 -14.20 14.93
C GLY A 271 13.02 -13.21 15.62
N THR A 272 13.33 -11.92 15.58
CA THR A 272 12.50 -10.87 16.16
C THR A 272 11.18 -10.72 15.41
N LEU A 273 11.17 -10.81 14.08
CA LEU A 273 9.95 -10.78 13.27
C LEU A 273 9.05 -11.98 13.58
N GLY A 274 9.63 -13.16 13.79
CA GLY A 274 8.88 -14.36 14.15
C GLY A 274 8.28 -14.33 15.56
N ASP A 275 8.98 -13.72 16.51
CA ASP A 275 8.61 -13.73 17.94
C ASP A 275 7.61 -12.62 18.32
N ASN A 276 7.54 -11.52 17.55
CA ASN A 276 6.69 -10.36 17.86
C ASN A 276 5.30 -10.39 17.20
N GLY A 277 4.72 -11.55 16.96
CA GLY A 277 3.32 -11.69 16.60
C GLY A 277 3.00 -11.59 15.11
N ILE A 278 3.98 -11.70 14.24
CA ILE A 278 3.72 -12.07 12.87
C ILE A 278 3.35 -13.56 12.94
N ASN A 279 2.05 -13.81 12.91
CA ASN A 279 1.46 -15.13 13.16
C ASN A 279 2.16 -16.22 12.34
N ARG A 280 2.76 -17.19 13.02
CA ARG A 280 3.30 -18.43 12.43
C ARG A 280 2.20 -19.48 12.22
N SER A 281 0.92 -19.05 12.07
CA SER A 281 -0.18 -19.98 11.81
C SER A 281 -0.30 -20.38 10.35
#